data_49cbf8b667744374a9e97ccfa8df94d1
#
_entry.id   49cbf8b667744374a9e97ccfa8df94d1
#
_cell.length_a   1.000
_cell.length_b   1.000
_cell.length_c   1.000
_cell.angle_alpha   90.00
_cell.angle_beta   90.00
_cell.angle_gamma   90.00
#
_symmetry.space_group_name_H-M   'P 1'
#
loop_
_entity.id
_entity.type
_entity.pdbx_description
1 polymer ?
#
loop_
_entity_poly.entity_id
_entity_poly.type
_entity_poly.pdbx_seq_one_letter_code
_entity_poly.pdbx_strand_id
1 'polypeptide(L)'
;MSHRAYEDTALPIGFNQTLSQPYIVARMTELLLRDGRPEKVLEIGSGSGYQTSLLAQLVDQVYAVERIKPLLDKSRKILRQLKYRNVMFQHGDGSLERHSYAPFNAILCAAAPVSIPEVFLQQLMPDGRLILPVGKDSQVLKMITRKDDEFVSETFETVRFVPLCEGTVR
;
A
#
# COMPACT_ATOMS: atom_id res chain seq x y z
N MET A 1 -19.13 -12.27 -7.88
CA MET A 1 -18.33 -11.81 -6.73
C MET A 1 -19.01 -10.75 -5.87
N SER A 2 -20.02 -10.05 -6.37
CA SER A 2 -20.73 -9.01 -5.61
C SER A 2 -21.35 -9.47 -4.28
N HIS A 3 -21.84 -10.72 -4.21
CA HIS A 3 -22.40 -11.32 -2.99
C HIS A 3 -21.36 -11.60 -1.88
N ARG A 4 -20.07 -11.57 -2.19
CA ARG A 4 -18.97 -11.79 -1.25
C ARG A 4 -18.24 -10.51 -0.86
N ALA A 5 -18.71 -9.35 -1.32
CA ALA A 5 -18.01 -8.07 -1.14
C ALA A 5 -17.88 -7.63 0.33
N TYR A 6 -18.72 -8.16 1.21
CA TYR A 6 -18.73 -7.86 2.65
C TYR A 6 -18.22 -8.99 3.54
N GLU A 7 -17.73 -10.10 2.93
CA GLU A 7 -17.09 -11.17 3.68
C GLU A 7 -15.66 -10.73 4.10
N ASP A 8 -15.28 -11.05 5.33
CA ASP A 8 -13.92 -10.78 5.82
C ASP A 8 -12.93 -11.84 5.31
N THR A 9 -12.71 -11.86 4.01
CA THR A 9 -11.84 -12.80 3.30
C THR A 9 -11.14 -12.13 2.12
N ALA A 10 -9.95 -12.62 1.78
CA ALA A 10 -9.25 -12.19 0.57
C ALA A 10 -9.96 -12.73 -0.68
N LEU A 11 -10.09 -11.90 -1.71
CA LEU A 11 -10.75 -12.25 -2.97
C LEU A 11 -9.77 -12.13 -4.16
N PRO A 12 -9.81 -13.05 -5.13
CA PRO A 12 -8.97 -12.95 -6.32
C PRO A 12 -9.39 -11.76 -7.20
N ILE A 13 -8.40 -11.01 -7.71
CA ILE A 13 -8.61 -9.86 -8.61
C ILE A 13 -8.02 -10.09 -10.01
N GLY A 14 -7.48 -11.28 -10.27
CA GLY A 14 -6.76 -11.66 -11.48
C GLY A 14 -5.23 -11.52 -11.33
N PHE A 15 -4.48 -12.00 -12.33
CA PHE A 15 -3.02 -11.95 -12.38
C PHE A 15 -2.34 -12.57 -11.13
N ASN A 16 -2.93 -13.61 -10.53
CA ASN A 16 -2.50 -14.21 -9.27
C ASN A 16 -2.40 -13.22 -8.10
N GLN A 17 -3.18 -12.13 -8.16
CA GLN A 17 -3.27 -11.13 -7.09
C GLN A 17 -4.61 -11.25 -6.36
N THR A 18 -4.62 -10.74 -5.13
CA THR A 18 -5.80 -10.74 -4.27
C THR A 18 -6.12 -9.34 -3.76
N LEU A 19 -7.41 -9.05 -3.63
CA LEU A 19 -7.89 -8.02 -2.73
C LEU A 19 -7.66 -8.50 -1.30
N SER A 20 -6.99 -7.70 -0.50
CA SER A 20 -6.78 -8.02 0.91
C SER A 20 -8.12 -8.06 1.67
N GLN A 21 -8.17 -8.91 2.67
CA GLN A 21 -9.30 -9.07 3.60
C GLN A 21 -9.67 -7.70 4.23
N PRO A 22 -10.96 -7.35 4.33
CA PRO A 22 -11.41 -6.05 4.85
C PRO A 22 -10.84 -5.68 6.21
N TYR A 23 -10.74 -6.63 7.14
CA TYR A 23 -10.11 -6.40 8.43
C TYR A 23 -8.66 -5.91 8.29
N ILE A 24 -7.87 -6.54 7.44
CA ILE A 24 -6.45 -6.17 7.24
C ILE A 24 -6.33 -4.79 6.58
N VAL A 25 -7.20 -4.48 5.61
CA VAL A 25 -7.26 -3.15 4.99
C VAL A 25 -7.58 -2.07 6.04
N ALA A 26 -8.56 -2.32 6.91
CA ALA A 26 -8.90 -1.44 8.01
C ALA A 26 -7.75 -1.28 9.02
N ARG A 27 -7.11 -2.40 9.38
CA ARG A 27 -5.98 -2.42 10.33
C ARG A 27 -4.78 -1.63 9.82
N MET A 28 -4.39 -1.82 8.55
CA MET A 28 -3.29 -1.06 7.94
C MET A 28 -3.64 0.44 7.86
N THR A 29 -4.89 0.77 7.57
CA THR A 29 -5.37 2.15 7.54
C THR A 29 -5.37 2.77 8.94
N GLU A 30 -5.80 2.05 9.97
CA GLU A 30 -5.74 2.47 11.37
C GLU A 30 -4.30 2.80 11.80
N LEU A 31 -3.35 1.91 11.51
CA LEU A 31 -1.92 2.13 11.79
C LEU A 31 -1.38 3.34 11.03
N LEU A 32 -1.80 3.54 9.79
CA LEU A 32 -1.40 4.69 8.98
C LEU A 32 -1.90 6.02 9.58
N LEU A 33 -3.06 6.01 10.22
CA LEU A 33 -3.69 7.21 10.80
C LEU A 33 -3.38 7.41 12.29
N ARG A 34 -2.68 6.49 12.94
CA ARG A 34 -2.50 6.44 14.42
C ARG A 34 -2.02 7.74 15.04
N ASP A 35 -1.09 8.43 14.40
CA ASP A 35 -0.50 9.69 14.91
C ASP A 35 -0.99 10.91 14.12
N GLY A 36 -2.17 10.83 13.56
CA GLY A 36 -2.81 11.90 12.81
C GLY A 36 -2.91 11.60 11.30
N ARG A 37 -3.63 12.48 10.61
CA ARG A 37 -3.89 12.38 9.17
C ARG A 37 -2.63 12.76 8.38
N PRO A 38 -2.04 11.85 7.60
CA PRO A 38 -0.94 12.19 6.69
C PRO A 38 -1.46 12.99 5.49
N GLU A 39 -0.70 13.99 5.07
CA GLU A 39 -1.04 14.78 3.87
C GLU A 39 -0.74 13.97 2.61
N LYS A 40 0.40 13.28 2.55
CA LYS A 40 0.98 12.68 1.35
C LYS A 40 1.35 11.22 1.59
N VAL A 41 0.64 10.33 0.91
CA VAL A 41 0.78 8.88 1.08
C VAL A 41 1.21 8.21 -0.23
N LEU A 42 2.21 7.34 -0.15
CA LEU A 42 2.57 6.40 -1.21
C LEU A 42 1.92 5.04 -0.94
N GLU A 43 1.16 4.52 -1.88
CA GLU A 43 0.64 3.16 -1.88
C GLU A 43 1.38 2.32 -2.92
N ILE A 44 1.96 1.20 -2.50
CA ILE A 44 2.65 0.24 -3.37
C ILE A 44 1.80 -1.02 -3.49
N GLY A 45 1.38 -1.34 -4.71
CA GLY A 45 0.47 -2.44 -5.02
C GLY A 45 -0.99 -2.03 -4.90
N SER A 46 -1.44 -1.04 -5.68
CA SER A 46 -2.83 -0.54 -5.63
C SER A 46 -3.88 -1.58 -6.06
N GLY A 47 -3.49 -2.58 -6.87
CA GLY A 47 -4.32 -3.70 -7.25
C GLY A 47 -5.69 -3.30 -7.82
N SER A 48 -6.76 -3.64 -7.10
CA SER A 48 -8.13 -3.30 -7.47
C SER A 48 -8.51 -1.82 -7.24
N GLY A 49 -7.70 -1.07 -6.48
CA GLY A 49 -8.00 0.28 -6.04
C GLY A 49 -8.86 0.38 -4.77
N TYR A 50 -9.12 -0.74 -4.08
CA TYR A 50 -9.94 -0.74 -2.86
C TYR A 50 -9.24 0.02 -1.73
N GLN A 51 -8.01 -0.34 -1.36
CA GLN A 51 -7.21 0.39 -0.38
C GLN A 51 -6.99 1.83 -0.82
N THR A 52 -6.68 2.06 -2.11
CA THR A 52 -6.52 3.40 -2.70
C THR A 52 -7.74 4.29 -2.48
N SER A 53 -8.95 3.72 -2.67
CA SER A 53 -10.21 4.46 -2.50
C SER A 53 -10.48 4.86 -1.05
N LEU A 54 -10.07 4.03 -0.08
CA LEU A 54 -10.16 4.36 1.34
C LEU A 54 -9.14 5.45 1.71
N LEU A 55 -7.90 5.31 1.29
CA LEU A 55 -6.87 6.33 1.49
C LEU A 55 -7.28 7.68 0.91
N ALA A 56 -7.85 7.69 -0.30
CA ALA A 56 -8.30 8.92 -0.96
C ALA A 56 -9.39 9.69 -0.19
N GLN A 57 -10.12 9.04 0.71
CA GLN A 57 -11.10 9.69 1.59
C GLN A 57 -10.48 10.23 2.88
N LEU A 58 -9.32 9.72 3.26
CA LEU A 58 -8.74 9.90 4.58
C LEU A 58 -7.50 10.80 4.57
N VAL A 59 -6.88 11.01 3.38
CA VAL A 59 -5.62 11.77 3.25
C VAL A 59 -5.75 12.83 2.14
N ASP A 60 -4.83 13.78 2.08
CA ASP A 60 -4.95 14.87 1.11
C ASP A 60 -4.52 14.42 -0.30
N GLN A 61 -3.45 13.62 -0.42
CA GLN A 61 -2.95 13.13 -1.71
C GLN A 61 -2.44 11.69 -1.60
N VAL A 62 -2.89 10.84 -2.52
CA VAL A 62 -2.42 9.46 -2.70
C VAL A 62 -1.61 9.33 -3.97
N TYR A 63 -0.44 8.71 -3.87
CA TYR A 63 0.40 8.29 -5.00
C TYR A 63 0.35 6.75 -5.03
N ALA A 64 -0.32 6.20 -6.03
CA ALA A 64 -0.58 4.77 -6.14
C ALA A 64 0.28 4.15 -7.24
N VAL A 65 1.19 3.26 -6.86
CA VAL A 65 2.07 2.53 -7.78
C VAL A 65 1.55 1.11 -7.96
N GLU A 66 1.45 0.68 -9.21
CA GLU A 66 1.07 -0.69 -9.56
C GLU A 66 1.94 -1.22 -10.69
N ARG A 67 2.51 -2.42 -10.50
CA ARG A 67 3.37 -3.08 -11.50
C ARG A 67 2.61 -3.77 -12.61
N ILE A 68 1.33 -4.09 -12.40
CA ILE A 68 0.47 -4.82 -13.35
C ILE A 68 -0.44 -3.83 -14.07
N LYS A 69 -0.08 -3.48 -15.31
CA LYS A 69 -0.77 -2.45 -16.10
C LYS A 69 -2.29 -2.64 -16.21
N PRO A 70 -2.83 -3.85 -16.49
CA PRO A 70 -4.28 -4.05 -16.55
C PRO A 70 -5.01 -3.78 -15.22
N LEU A 71 -4.39 -4.10 -14.08
CA LEU A 71 -4.96 -3.78 -12.76
C LEU A 71 -4.97 -2.26 -12.53
N LEU A 72 -3.85 -1.59 -12.83
CA LEU A 72 -3.74 -0.15 -12.74
C LEU A 72 -4.83 0.56 -13.56
N ASP A 73 -5.03 0.16 -14.81
CA ASP A 73 -6.00 0.80 -15.70
C ASP A 73 -7.44 0.60 -15.21
N LYS A 74 -7.73 -0.60 -14.68
CA LYS A 74 -9.04 -0.91 -14.07
C LYS A 74 -9.29 -0.06 -12.82
N SER A 75 -8.34 0.00 -11.89
CA SER A 75 -8.47 0.79 -10.67
C SER A 75 -8.60 2.28 -10.97
N ARG A 76 -7.78 2.81 -11.88
CA ARG A 76 -7.87 4.20 -12.36
C ARG A 76 -9.25 4.53 -12.92
N LYS A 77 -9.84 3.64 -13.74
CA LYS A 77 -11.18 3.82 -14.28
C LYS A 77 -12.22 3.87 -13.18
N ILE A 78 -12.16 2.94 -12.22
CA ILE A 78 -13.11 2.87 -11.10
C ILE A 78 -13.04 4.13 -10.24
N LEU A 79 -11.84 4.57 -9.84
CA LEU A 79 -11.69 5.74 -8.97
C LEU A 79 -12.13 7.02 -9.68
N ARG A 80 -11.93 7.14 -10.99
CA ARG A 80 -12.47 8.25 -11.79
C ARG A 80 -14.01 8.25 -11.80
N GLN A 81 -14.64 7.11 -11.94
CA GLN A 81 -16.10 6.97 -11.87
C GLN A 81 -16.64 7.35 -10.50
N LEU A 82 -15.91 7.03 -9.43
CA LEU A 82 -16.20 7.43 -8.06
C LEU A 82 -15.82 8.89 -7.75
N LYS A 83 -15.31 9.64 -8.75
CA LYS A 83 -14.96 11.07 -8.68
C LYS A 83 -13.83 11.40 -7.72
N TYR A 84 -12.97 10.44 -7.36
CA TYR A 84 -11.73 10.75 -6.63
C TYR A 84 -10.76 11.54 -7.52
N ARG A 85 -10.27 12.68 -7.03
CA ARG A 85 -9.37 13.59 -7.76
C ARG A 85 -7.98 13.71 -7.14
N ASN A 86 -7.81 13.20 -5.93
CA ASN A 86 -6.59 13.26 -5.14
C ASN A 86 -5.75 11.97 -5.21
N VAL A 87 -5.86 11.23 -6.33
CA VAL A 87 -5.07 10.01 -6.57
C VAL A 87 -4.25 10.17 -7.85
N MET A 88 -2.94 10.04 -7.73
CA MET A 88 -2.01 9.96 -8.85
C MET A 88 -1.58 8.50 -9.03
N PHE A 89 -1.85 7.94 -10.20
CA PHE A 89 -1.50 6.56 -10.55
C PHE A 89 -0.23 6.50 -11.38
N GLN A 90 0.69 5.62 -10.99
CA GLN A 90 1.92 5.33 -11.73
C GLN A 90 2.02 3.83 -12.03
N HIS A 91 2.26 3.49 -13.30
CA HIS A 91 2.69 2.14 -13.69
C HIS A 91 4.19 2.03 -13.45
N GLY A 92 4.61 1.16 -12.56
CA GLY A 92 6.02 1.03 -12.22
C GLY A 92 6.28 -0.03 -11.16
N ASP A 93 7.56 -0.29 -10.94
CA ASP A 93 8.04 -1.11 -9.86
C ASP A 93 8.35 -0.23 -8.64
N GLY A 94 7.44 -0.27 -7.66
CA GLY A 94 7.60 0.52 -6.44
C GLY A 94 8.70 0.03 -5.50
N SER A 95 9.30 -1.14 -5.75
CA SER A 95 10.31 -1.74 -4.88
C SER A 95 11.74 -1.32 -5.19
N LEU A 96 11.99 -0.82 -6.40
CA LEU A 96 13.34 -0.54 -6.89
C LEU A 96 13.68 0.94 -6.97
N GLU A 97 12.69 1.79 -7.23
CA GLU A 97 12.94 3.18 -7.56
C GLU A 97 12.33 4.13 -6.53
N ARG A 98 13.07 5.20 -6.24
CA ARG A 98 12.53 6.31 -5.47
C ARG A 98 11.46 7.02 -6.31
N HIS A 99 10.27 7.15 -5.75
CA HIS A 99 9.19 7.89 -6.39
C HIS A 99 9.54 9.37 -6.54
N SER A 100 9.26 9.96 -7.71
CA SER A 100 9.61 11.36 -8.03
C SER A 100 9.00 12.39 -7.07
N TYR A 101 7.92 12.02 -6.39
CA TYR A 101 7.24 12.88 -5.41
C TYR A 101 7.69 12.62 -3.95
N ALA A 102 8.70 11.79 -3.71
CA ALA A 102 9.23 11.62 -2.36
C ALA A 102 9.77 12.96 -1.79
N PRO A 103 9.80 13.16 -0.46
CA PRO A 103 9.43 12.21 0.56
C PRO A 103 7.93 12.20 0.91
N PHE A 104 7.49 11.17 1.68
CA PHE A 104 6.09 10.92 2.05
C PHE A 104 5.89 10.94 3.58
N ASN A 105 4.70 11.39 4.02
CA ASN A 105 4.28 11.29 5.42
C ASN A 105 4.00 9.84 5.82
N ALA A 106 3.47 9.05 4.87
CA ALA A 106 3.28 7.63 5.08
C ALA A 106 3.46 6.83 3.77
N ILE A 107 3.90 5.57 3.92
CA ILE A 107 4.00 4.59 2.85
C ILE A 107 3.24 3.35 3.30
N LEU A 108 2.34 2.85 2.45
CA LEU A 108 1.63 1.60 2.64
C LEU A 108 2.00 0.63 1.52
N CYS A 109 2.51 -0.55 1.86
CA CYS A 109 2.82 -1.57 0.88
C CYS A 109 1.86 -2.77 1.04
N ALA A 110 1.10 -3.09 -0.02
CA ALA A 110 0.14 -4.18 -0.05
C ALA A 110 0.72 -5.48 -0.64
N ALA A 111 2.03 -5.67 -0.55
CA ALA A 111 2.75 -6.88 -0.91
C ALA A 111 3.88 -7.14 0.08
N ALA A 112 4.24 -8.40 0.31
CA ALA A 112 5.21 -8.79 1.32
C ALA A 112 6.63 -8.92 0.74
N PRO A 113 7.56 -8.00 1.06
CA PRO A 113 8.98 -8.24 0.85
C PRO A 113 9.51 -9.24 1.87
N VAL A 114 10.59 -9.95 1.52
CA VAL A 114 11.29 -10.84 2.46
C VAL A 114 11.96 -10.05 3.58
N SER A 115 12.52 -8.89 3.23
CA SER A 115 13.09 -7.90 4.16
C SER A 115 12.65 -6.50 3.74
N ILE A 116 12.68 -5.54 4.67
CA ILE A 116 12.25 -4.17 4.41
C ILE A 116 13.17 -3.52 3.36
N PRO A 117 12.65 -3.09 2.19
CA PRO A 117 13.46 -2.40 1.19
C PRO A 117 13.96 -1.05 1.71
N GLU A 118 15.26 -0.80 1.60
CA GLU A 118 15.85 0.46 2.06
C GLU A 118 15.26 1.69 1.34
N VAL A 119 14.91 1.54 0.07
CA VAL A 119 14.28 2.60 -0.72
C VAL A 119 12.96 3.09 -0.11
N PHE A 120 12.22 2.26 0.63
CA PHE A 120 11.02 2.70 1.33
C PHE A 120 11.34 3.60 2.51
N LEU A 121 12.37 3.24 3.28
CA LEU A 121 12.82 4.02 4.44
C LEU A 121 13.35 5.39 4.02
N GLN A 122 14.14 5.44 2.94
CA GLN A 122 14.71 6.66 2.39
C GLN A 122 13.66 7.66 1.85
N GLN A 123 12.44 7.20 1.60
CA GLN A 123 11.34 8.03 1.11
C GLN A 123 10.42 8.57 2.21
N LEU A 124 10.67 8.23 3.47
CA LEU A 124 9.88 8.75 4.59
C LEU A 124 10.34 10.16 4.99
N MET A 125 9.38 11.03 5.27
CA MET A 125 9.60 12.28 5.99
C MET A 125 10.04 11.99 7.44
N PRO A 126 10.64 12.96 8.15
CA PRO A 126 10.74 12.89 9.60
C PRO A 126 9.34 12.61 10.21
N ASP A 127 9.27 11.73 11.19
CA ASP A 127 8.03 11.18 11.78
C ASP A 127 7.12 10.43 10.81
N GLY A 128 7.56 10.23 9.58
CA GLY A 128 6.87 9.43 8.58
C GLY A 128 6.86 7.95 8.95
N ARG A 129 5.84 7.23 8.46
CA ARG A 129 5.63 5.82 8.81
C ARG A 129 5.45 4.94 7.57
N LEU A 130 5.99 3.74 7.66
CA LEU A 130 5.86 2.69 6.66
C LEU A 130 5.07 1.53 7.26
N ILE A 131 3.96 1.16 6.63
CA ILE A 131 3.13 0.02 7.01
C ILE A 131 3.24 -1.03 5.91
N LEU A 132 3.72 -2.24 6.28
CA LEU A 132 3.88 -3.34 5.34
C LEU A 132 3.86 -4.70 6.01
N PRO A 133 3.45 -5.77 5.30
CA PRO A 133 3.76 -7.14 5.68
C PRO A 133 5.24 -7.44 5.38
N VAL A 134 5.91 -8.20 6.23
CA VAL A 134 7.31 -8.63 6.04
C VAL A 134 7.44 -10.12 6.28
N GLY A 135 8.13 -10.81 5.41
CA GLY A 135 8.44 -12.23 5.52
C GLY A 135 8.15 -13.01 4.24
N LYS A 136 8.54 -14.27 4.20
CA LYS A 136 8.32 -15.19 3.07
C LYS A 136 7.25 -16.22 3.40
N ASP A 137 7.60 -17.26 4.17
CA ASP A 137 6.69 -18.35 4.54
C ASP A 137 5.83 -17.99 5.74
N SER A 138 6.37 -17.20 6.66
CA SER A 138 5.66 -16.55 7.75
C SER A 138 5.81 -15.04 7.61
N GLN A 139 4.69 -14.34 7.60
CA GLN A 139 4.66 -12.89 7.43
C GLN A 139 4.02 -12.23 8.65
N VAL A 140 4.58 -11.10 9.04
CA VAL A 140 4.05 -10.26 10.10
C VAL A 140 3.82 -8.84 9.59
N LEU A 141 2.73 -8.23 10.04
CA LEU A 141 2.48 -6.82 9.78
C LEU A 141 3.43 -5.98 10.64
N LYS A 142 4.13 -5.04 10.01
CA LYS A 142 5.04 -4.11 10.68
C LYS A 142 4.66 -2.68 10.40
N MET A 143 4.98 -1.83 11.36
CA MET A 143 5.06 -0.38 11.16
C MET A 143 6.45 0.09 11.53
N ILE A 144 7.06 0.84 10.64
CA ILE A 144 8.34 1.49 10.87
C ILE A 144 8.11 2.98 10.88
N THR A 145 8.52 3.66 11.95
CA THR A 145 8.46 5.12 12.07
C THR A 145 9.86 5.70 12.00
N ARG A 146 10.07 6.67 11.11
CA ARG A 146 11.31 7.44 11.09
C ARG A 146 11.31 8.45 12.24
N LYS A 147 12.34 8.36 13.10
CA LYS A 147 12.58 9.29 14.20
C LYS A 147 13.96 9.91 14.03
N ASP A 148 14.02 11.13 13.53
CA ASP A 148 15.25 11.78 13.11
C ASP A 148 16.04 10.92 12.12
N ASP A 149 17.19 10.41 12.51
CA ASP A 149 18.07 9.53 11.71
C ASP A 149 17.88 8.03 12.04
N GLU A 150 16.97 7.68 12.93
CA GLU A 150 16.70 6.31 13.34
C GLU A 150 15.33 5.81 12.82
N PHE A 151 15.17 4.47 12.79
CA PHE A 151 13.93 3.81 12.42
C PHE A 151 13.46 2.90 13.54
N VAL A 152 12.29 3.22 14.11
CA VAL A 152 11.65 2.42 15.16
C VAL A 152 10.68 1.44 14.50
N SER A 153 10.85 0.14 14.77
CA SER A 153 10.00 -0.92 14.21
C SER A 153 9.08 -1.51 15.27
N GLU A 154 7.79 -1.55 14.95
CA GLU A 154 6.77 -2.25 15.72
C GLU A 154 6.25 -3.44 14.92
N THR A 155 5.95 -4.55 15.60
CA THR A 155 5.43 -5.78 14.98
C THR A 155 4.03 -6.04 15.53
N PHE A 156 3.12 -6.38 14.64
CA PHE A 156 1.72 -6.64 14.94
C PHE A 156 1.36 -8.11 14.61
N GLU A 157 0.15 -8.34 14.12
CA GLU A 157 -0.38 -9.67 13.85
C GLU A 157 0.30 -10.39 12.68
N THR A 158 0.17 -11.71 12.67
CA THR A 158 0.53 -12.55 11.51
C THR A 158 -0.46 -12.30 10.37
N VAL A 159 0.07 -12.16 9.17
CA VAL A 159 -0.69 -11.84 7.95
C VAL A 159 -0.28 -12.73 6.78
N ARG A 160 -1.05 -12.66 5.69
CA ARG A 160 -0.72 -13.36 4.45
C ARG A 160 -0.99 -12.46 3.24
N PHE A 161 0.09 -12.05 2.59
CA PHE A 161 0.07 -11.23 1.38
C PHE A 161 0.77 -11.93 0.23
N VAL A 162 0.48 -11.48 -0.97
CA VAL A 162 1.28 -11.83 -2.15
C VAL A 162 2.71 -11.29 -1.99
N PRO A 163 3.72 -11.96 -2.55
CA PRO A 163 5.09 -11.47 -2.46
C PRO A 163 5.26 -10.14 -3.21
N LEU A 164 6.13 -9.28 -2.70
CA LEU A 164 6.60 -8.11 -3.42
C LEU A 164 7.53 -8.59 -4.54
N CYS A 165 7.14 -8.37 -5.79
CA CYS A 165 7.86 -8.82 -6.97
C CYS A 165 8.46 -7.63 -7.72
N GLU A 166 9.67 -7.81 -8.24
CA GLU A 166 10.35 -6.85 -9.10
C GLU A 166 9.78 -6.86 -10.54
N GLY A 167 10.04 -5.77 -11.25
CA GLY A 167 9.67 -5.56 -12.64
C GLY A 167 8.19 -5.25 -12.86
N THR A 168 7.85 -4.90 -14.10
CA THR A 168 6.49 -4.54 -14.51
C THR A 168 5.87 -5.57 -15.44
N VAL A 169 4.53 -5.65 -15.43
CA VAL A 169 3.72 -6.50 -16.32
C VAL A 169 2.82 -5.60 -17.17
N ARG A 170 2.85 -5.82 -18.50
CA ARG A 170 2.05 -5.08 -19.50
C ARG A 170 0.78 -5.82 -19.89
#